data_e6e23eb73f0b53008964ed3eb9801a7d
#
_entry.id   e6e23eb73f0b53008964ed3eb9801a7d
#
_cell.length_a   1.000
_cell.length_b   1.000
_cell.length_c   1.000
_cell.angle_alpha   90.00
_cell.angle_beta   90.00
_cell.angle_gamma   90.00
#
_symmetry.space_group_name_H-M   'P 1'
#
loop_
_entity.id
_entity.type
_entity.pdbx_description
1 polymer ?
#
loop_
_entity_poly.entity_id
_entity_poly.type
_entity_poly.pdbx_seq_one_letter_code
_entity_poly.pdbx_strand_id
1 'polypeptide(L)'
;MLRVSRLSAAHGAVPAVREVDIEVAQGTLVALIGSNGAGKTTTLNTIAGLHKPSGGTVTVGGRDITGWACHRVVRSGVALVAEGRRVAPPLTVLENLELSAYSGRSTKAQQREQLAEVFDLFPRLADRRDQLAASMSGGEQQMLAFGRALMTRPEVLLLDEPSMGLAPSIVDVLFQTIETLHNGGATILLVEQNAELALAVSERVYVMQRGQIVTDGTAEAVRGRAEVMSALFG
;
A
#
# COMPACT_ATOMS: atom_id res chain seq x y z
N MET A 1 11.27 1.69 10.35
CA MET A 1 10.32 2.80 10.11
C MET A 1 8.91 2.43 10.55
N LEU A 2 8.27 1.43 9.98
CA LEU A 2 7.02 0.82 10.44
C LEU A 2 7.33 -0.46 11.20
N ARG A 3 6.74 -0.63 12.39
CA ARG A 3 6.78 -1.88 13.14
C ARG A 3 5.37 -2.27 13.60
N VAL A 4 5.00 -3.50 13.31
CA VAL A 4 3.77 -4.16 13.74
C VAL A 4 4.19 -5.29 14.67
N SER A 5 3.66 -5.32 15.89
CA SER A 5 4.05 -6.31 16.89
C SER A 5 2.82 -7.01 17.47
N ARG A 6 2.78 -8.34 17.28
CA ARG A 6 1.72 -9.24 17.72
C ARG A 6 0.31 -8.74 17.37
N LEU A 7 0.18 -8.13 16.18
CA LEU A 7 -1.07 -7.53 15.75
C LEU A 7 -2.14 -8.61 15.60
N SER A 8 -3.29 -8.35 16.19
CA SER A 8 -4.47 -9.20 16.06
C SER A 8 -5.68 -8.34 15.67
N ALA A 9 -6.52 -8.87 14.78
CA ALA A 9 -7.75 -8.21 14.32
C ALA A 9 -8.82 -9.23 13.97
N ALA A 10 -10.08 -8.88 14.16
CA ALA A 10 -11.21 -9.77 13.92
C ALA A 10 -12.40 -9.06 13.28
N HIS A 11 -13.12 -9.72 12.41
CA HIS A 11 -14.42 -9.29 11.87
C HIS A 11 -15.55 -9.88 12.74
N GLY A 12 -16.07 -9.07 13.67
CA GLY A 12 -16.96 -9.55 14.69
C GLY A 12 -16.28 -10.60 15.58
N ALA A 13 -16.82 -11.82 15.62
CA ALA A 13 -16.23 -12.93 16.38
C ALA A 13 -15.18 -13.75 15.60
N VAL A 14 -14.98 -13.47 14.31
CA VAL A 14 -14.08 -14.26 13.45
C VAL A 14 -12.70 -13.62 13.42
N PRO A 15 -11.65 -14.26 14.00
CA PRO A 15 -10.28 -13.77 13.92
C PRO A 15 -9.79 -13.81 12.47
N ALA A 16 -9.32 -12.66 11.95
CA ALA A 16 -8.76 -12.53 10.61
C ALA A 16 -7.24 -12.37 10.63
N VAL A 17 -6.67 -11.80 11.71
CA VAL A 17 -5.23 -11.61 11.91
C VAL A 17 -4.91 -12.06 13.34
N ARG A 18 -3.82 -12.83 13.51
CA ARG A 18 -3.45 -13.46 14.78
C ARG A 18 -1.98 -13.27 15.06
N GLU A 19 -1.64 -12.38 15.99
CA GLU A 19 -0.28 -12.12 16.48
C GLU A 19 0.76 -11.95 15.36
N VAL A 20 0.45 -11.11 14.39
CA VAL A 20 1.31 -10.84 13.23
C VAL A 20 2.40 -9.85 13.61
N ASP A 21 3.64 -10.20 13.28
CA ASP A 21 4.81 -9.33 13.40
C ASP A 21 5.32 -8.97 12.00
N ILE A 22 5.45 -7.66 11.71
CA ILE A 22 6.01 -7.14 10.45
C ILE A 22 6.91 -5.95 10.79
N GLU A 23 8.07 -5.89 10.16
CA GLU A 23 8.99 -4.76 10.24
C GLU A 23 9.33 -4.27 8.84
N VAL A 24 9.20 -2.95 8.65
CA VAL A 24 9.60 -2.27 7.41
C VAL A 24 10.60 -1.20 7.80
N ALA A 25 11.86 -1.39 7.45
CA ALA A 25 12.91 -0.41 7.68
C ALA A 25 12.68 0.84 6.81
N GLN A 26 13.31 1.95 7.16
CA GLN A 26 13.21 3.16 6.36
C GLN A 26 13.86 2.94 4.98
N GLY A 27 13.17 3.36 3.92
CA GLY A 27 13.66 3.24 2.55
C GLY A 27 13.67 1.82 2.00
N THR A 28 12.99 0.84 2.65
CA THR A 28 12.89 -0.53 2.13
C THR A 28 11.52 -0.82 1.55
N LEU A 29 11.47 -1.74 0.58
CA LEU A 29 10.26 -2.33 0.05
C LEU A 29 10.12 -3.75 0.61
N VAL A 30 9.07 -3.93 1.43
CA VAL A 30 8.73 -5.20 2.06
C VAL A 30 7.41 -5.69 1.50
N ALA A 31 7.33 -6.97 1.15
CA ALA A 31 6.08 -7.57 0.69
C ALA A 31 5.43 -8.45 1.75
N LEU A 32 4.09 -8.46 1.75
CA LEU A 32 3.24 -9.41 2.46
C LEU A 32 2.43 -10.19 1.43
N ILE A 33 2.76 -11.46 1.23
CA ILE A 33 2.12 -12.32 0.23
C ILE A 33 1.28 -13.39 0.88
N GLY A 34 0.30 -13.91 0.18
CA GLY A 34 -0.58 -14.98 0.65
C GLY A 34 -1.83 -15.11 -0.20
N SER A 35 -2.54 -16.23 -0.06
CA SER A 35 -3.79 -16.50 -0.76
C SER A 35 -4.90 -15.52 -0.37
N ASN A 36 -6.00 -15.50 -1.13
CA ASN A 36 -7.20 -14.75 -0.79
C ASN A 36 -7.75 -15.23 0.56
N GLY A 37 -8.16 -14.27 1.40
CA GLY A 37 -8.63 -14.55 2.75
C GLY A 37 -7.53 -14.85 3.77
N ALA A 38 -6.24 -14.75 3.42
CA ALA A 38 -5.14 -14.95 4.37
C ALA A 38 -5.08 -13.91 5.49
N GLY A 39 -5.72 -12.73 5.33
CA GLY A 39 -5.72 -11.64 6.31
C GLY A 39 -4.91 -10.42 5.90
N LYS A 40 -4.34 -10.39 4.68
CA LYS A 40 -3.47 -9.32 4.17
C LYS A 40 -4.13 -7.94 4.22
N THR A 41 -5.27 -7.77 3.54
CA THR A 41 -6.04 -6.52 3.52
C THR A 41 -6.49 -6.10 4.92
N THR A 42 -6.88 -7.06 5.79
CA THR A 42 -7.23 -6.76 7.18
C THR A 42 -6.02 -6.21 7.95
N THR A 43 -4.83 -6.75 7.72
CA THR A 43 -3.59 -6.25 8.31
C THR A 43 -3.32 -4.82 7.87
N LEU A 44 -3.36 -4.51 6.55
CA LEU A 44 -3.17 -3.14 6.05
C LEU A 44 -4.24 -2.18 6.58
N ASN A 45 -5.52 -2.57 6.55
CA ASN A 45 -6.61 -1.75 7.05
C ASN A 45 -6.47 -1.45 8.55
N THR A 46 -5.93 -2.40 9.33
CA THR A 46 -5.67 -2.20 10.76
C THR A 46 -4.52 -1.21 10.96
N ILE A 47 -3.43 -1.31 10.20
CA ILE A 47 -2.31 -0.36 10.22
C ILE A 47 -2.80 1.04 9.81
N ALA A 48 -3.63 1.14 8.76
CA ALA A 48 -4.17 2.41 8.26
C ALA A 48 -5.27 3.03 9.14
N GLY A 49 -5.68 2.36 10.22
CA GLY A 49 -6.73 2.86 11.12
C GLY A 49 -8.15 2.79 10.56
N LEU A 50 -8.37 1.96 9.54
CA LEU A 50 -9.68 1.65 8.96
C LEU A 50 -10.36 0.48 9.68
N HIS A 51 -9.56 -0.35 10.35
CA HIS A 51 -10.03 -1.47 11.17
C HIS A 51 -9.40 -1.39 12.57
N LYS A 52 -10.15 -1.69 13.62
CA LYS A 52 -9.63 -1.66 14.99
C LYS A 52 -8.85 -2.93 15.32
N PRO A 53 -7.63 -2.85 15.87
CA PRO A 53 -6.94 -4.02 16.37
C PRO A 53 -7.67 -4.59 17.59
N SER A 54 -7.64 -5.91 17.75
CA SER A 54 -8.04 -6.62 18.96
C SER A 54 -6.88 -6.89 19.91
N GLY A 55 -5.63 -6.72 19.45
CA GLY A 55 -4.40 -6.87 20.24
C GLY A 55 -3.18 -6.44 19.45
N GLY A 56 -2.05 -6.36 20.13
CA GLY A 56 -0.79 -5.93 19.55
C GLY A 56 -0.63 -4.43 19.39
N THR A 57 0.45 -4.02 18.72
CA THR A 57 0.81 -2.59 18.54
C THR A 57 1.28 -2.29 17.13
N VAL A 58 1.08 -1.05 16.69
CA VAL A 58 1.58 -0.50 15.43
C VAL A 58 2.34 0.78 15.72
N THR A 59 3.61 0.86 15.33
CA THR A 59 4.43 2.06 15.50
C THR A 59 5.00 2.54 14.17
N VAL A 60 5.06 3.86 13.97
CA VAL A 60 5.65 4.52 12.80
C VAL A 60 6.60 5.61 13.28
N GLY A 61 7.85 5.57 12.83
CA GLY A 61 8.87 6.51 13.29
C GLY A 61 9.06 6.52 14.82
N GLY A 62 8.85 5.36 15.48
CA GLY A 62 8.89 5.22 16.94
C GLY A 62 7.63 5.73 17.68
N ARG A 63 6.64 6.28 16.96
CA ARG A 63 5.37 6.72 17.55
C ARG A 63 4.35 5.60 17.49
N ASP A 64 3.71 5.28 18.61
CA ASP A 64 2.57 4.37 18.67
C ASP A 64 1.32 5.02 18.04
N ILE A 65 0.79 4.37 17.02
CA ILE A 65 -0.42 4.77 16.29
C ILE A 65 -1.54 3.73 16.43
N THR A 66 -1.39 2.75 17.31
CA THR A 66 -2.31 1.65 17.52
C THR A 66 -3.75 2.12 17.74
N GLY A 67 -4.67 1.64 16.92
CA GLY A 67 -6.09 1.97 17.01
C GLY A 67 -6.45 3.43 16.72
N TRP A 68 -5.54 4.21 16.17
CA TRP A 68 -5.85 5.58 15.74
C TRP A 68 -6.88 5.54 14.59
N ALA A 69 -7.73 6.58 14.54
CA ALA A 69 -8.60 6.79 13.40
C ALA A 69 -7.79 7.14 12.14
N CYS A 70 -8.24 6.69 10.97
CA CYS A 70 -7.55 6.79 9.69
C CYS A 70 -7.01 8.21 9.39
N HIS A 71 -7.80 9.26 9.64
CA HIS A 71 -7.35 10.65 9.41
C HIS A 71 -6.13 11.05 10.26
N ARG A 72 -5.97 10.47 11.47
CA ARG A 72 -4.80 10.69 12.32
C ARG A 72 -3.60 9.89 11.83
N VAL A 73 -3.85 8.67 11.34
CA VAL A 73 -2.82 7.81 10.73
C VAL A 73 -2.24 8.48 9.49
N VAL A 74 -3.08 9.01 8.60
CA VAL A 74 -2.61 9.78 7.42
C VAL A 74 -1.75 10.98 7.86
N ARG A 75 -2.19 11.73 8.87
CA ARG A 75 -1.40 12.85 9.42
C ARG A 75 -0.10 12.41 10.08
N SER A 76 0.06 11.16 10.46
CA SER A 76 1.32 10.63 11.00
C SER A 76 2.30 10.18 9.90
N GLY A 77 1.93 10.34 8.62
CA GLY A 77 2.79 10.02 7.49
C GLY A 77 2.55 8.63 6.90
N VAL A 78 1.41 7.99 7.14
CA VAL A 78 1.06 6.70 6.51
C VAL A 78 -0.04 6.91 5.48
N ALA A 79 0.21 6.51 4.24
CA ALA A 79 -0.82 6.50 3.20
C ALA A 79 -1.13 5.08 2.73
N LEU A 80 -2.38 4.84 2.38
CA LEU A 80 -2.87 3.57 1.86
C LEU A 80 -3.44 3.76 0.44
N VAL A 81 -2.88 3.03 -0.51
CA VAL A 81 -3.54 2.73 -1.78
C VAL A 81 -4.34 1.46 -1.57
N ALA A 82 -5.62 1.62 -1.31
CA ALA A 82 -6.52 0.50 -1.03
C ALA A 82 -6.93 -0.22 -2.31
N GLU A 83 -7.26 -1.49 -2.18
CA GLU A 83 -7.91 -2.28 -3.22
C GLU A 83 -9.17 -1.58 -3.76
N GLY A 84 -9.45 -1.74 -5.06
CA GLY A 84 -10.69 -1.27 -5.69
C GLY A 84 -10.66 0.18 -6.17
N ARG A 85 -9.48 0.75 -6.44
CA ARG A 85 -9.31 2.03 -7.18
C ARG A 85 -10.13 3.16 -6.57
N ARG A 86 -9.95 3.43 -5.27
CA ARG A 86 -10.77 4.39 -4.51
C ARG A 86 -10.48 5.84 -4.89
N VAL A 87 -11.04 6.28 -6.02
CA VAL A 87 -11.06 7.66 -6.48
C VAL A 87 -12.41 8.32 -6.18
N ALA A 88 -12.51 9.64 -6.30
CA ALA A 88 -13.78 10.37 -6.25
C ALA A 88 -14.33 10.53 -7.68
N PRO A 89 -15.31 9.70 -8.12
CA PRO A 89 -15.73 9.65 -9.52
C PRO A 89 -16.26 10.97 -10.10
N PRO A 90 -17.00 11.82 -9.34
CA PRO A 90 -17.54 13.06 -9.87
C PRO A 90 -16.52 14.21 -9.95
N LEU A 91 -15.30 13.99 -9.44
CA LEU A 91 -14.22 14.98 -9.49
C LEU A 91 -13.30 14.70 -10.68
N THR A 92 -12.66 15.76 -11.20
CA THR A 92 -11.59 15.66 -12.19
C THR A 92 -10.34 14.99 -11.58
N VAL A 93 -9.38 14.62 -12.43
CA VAL A 93 -8.06 14.12 -12.00
C VAL A 93 -7.40 15.14 -11.07
N LEU A 94 -7.34 16.40 -11.49
CA LEU A 94 -6.73 17.47 -10.70
C LEU A 94 -7.42 17.64 -9.35
N GLU A 95 -8.74 17.73 -9.32
CA GLU A 95 -9.52 17.87 -8.08
C GLU A 95 -9.34 16.68 -7.14
N ASN A 96 -9.23 15.45 -7.68
CA ASN A 96 -8.91 14.25 -6.89
C ASN A 96 -7.55 14.35 -6.19
N LEU A 97 -6.52 14.84 -6.92
CA LEU A 97 -5.18 15.03 -6.38
C LEU A 97 -5.15 16.14 -5.34
N GLU A 98 -5.71 17.30 -5.64
CA GLU A 98 -5.78 18.45 -4.73
C GLU A 98 -6.55 18.12 -3.45
N LEU A 99 -7.70 17.40 -3.55
CA LEU A 99 -8.46 16.97 -2.38
C LEU A 99 -7.61 16.15 -1.41
N SER A 100 -6.73 15.30 -1.92
CA SER A 100 -5.86 14.46 -1.09
C SER A 100 -4.77 15.28 -0.38
N ALA A 101 -4.30 16.37 -0.99
CA ALA A 101 -3.32 17.28 -0.39
C ALA A 101 -3.84 17.98 0.89
N TYR A 102 -5.15 18.18 1.04
CA TYR A 102 -5.74 18.78 2.26
C TYR A 102 -5.58 17.90 3.50
N SER A 103 -5.44 16.58 3.33
CA SER A 103 -5.25 15.66 4.46
C SER A 103 -3.82 15.70 5.00
N GLY A 104 -2.86 16.20 4.22
CA GLY A 104 -1.45 16.36 4.56
C GLY A 104 -1.16 17.62 5.41
N ARG A 105 0.13 17.79 5.74
CA ARG A 105 0.66 18.97 6.46
C ARG A 105 1.36 19.96 5.51
N SER A 106 1.13 19.86 4.21
CA SER A 106 1.88 20.57 3.20
C SER A 106 1.38 22.00 2.99
N THR A 107 2.30 22.94 2.80
CA THR A 107 2.01 24.30 2.32
C THR A 107 1.53 24.27 0.88
N LYS A 108 0.89 25.35 0.40
CA LYS A 108 0.47 25.46 -1.01
C LYS A 108 1.62 25.33 -2.01
N ALA A 109 2.84 25.79 -1.65
CA ALA A 109 4.02 25.63 -2.48
C ALA A 109 4.43 24.15 -2.59
N GLN A 110 4.48 23.46 -1.46
CA GLN A 110 4.76 22.02 -1.42
C GLN A 110 3.70 21.17 -2.13
N GLN A 111 2.41 21.57 -2.07
CA GLN A 111 1.36 20.87 -2.82
C GLN A 111 1.53 21.01 -4.33
N ARG A 112 1.97 22.17 -4.83
CA ARG A 112 2.28 22.36 -6.26
C ARG A 112 3.47 21.53 -6.72
N GLU A 113 4.54 21.49 -5.93
CA GLU A 113 5.69 20.65 -6.16
C GLU A 113 5.30 19.17 -6.22
N GLN A 114 4.54 18.70 -5.22
CA GLN A 114 4.04 17.33 -5.15
C GLN A 114 3.15 16.95 -6.35
N LEU A 115 2.32 17.90 -6.80
CA LEU A 115 1.48 17.71 -7.98
C LEU A 115 2.32 17.55 -9.25
N ALA A 116 3.40 18.32 -9.38
CA ALA A 116 4.35 18.17 -10.49
C ALA A 116 5.03 16.79 -10.46
N GLU A 117 5.54 16.36 -9.30
CA GLU A 117 6.13 15.03 -9.11
C GLU A 117 5.15 13.90 -9.47
N VAL A 118 3.88 14.03 -9.07
CA VAL A 118 2.84 13.04 -9.42
C VAL A 118 2.58 13.01 -10.94
N PHE A 119 2.58 14.15 -11.60
CA PHE A 119 2.40 14.21 -13.05
C PHE A 119 3.63 13.71 -13.81
N ASP A 120 4.83 13.90 -13.28
CA ASP A 120 6.06 13.31 -13.84
C ASP A 120 6.06 11.78 -13.72
N LEU A 121 5.60 11.23 -12.59
CA LEU A 121 5.44 9.78 -12.39
C LEU A 121 4.32 9.19 -13.25
N PHE A 122 3.25 9.96 -13.50
CA PHE A 122 2.07 9.53 -14.24
C PHE A 122 1.69 10.53 -15.34
N PRO A 123 2.44 10.61 -16.47
CA PRO A 123 2.18 11.60 -17.52
C PRO A 123 0.76 11.55 -18.10
N ARG A 124 0.15 10.34 -18.14
CA ARG A 124 -1.25 10.18 -18.57
C ARG A 124 -2.26 10.91 -17.67
N LEU A 125 -1.94 11.12 -16.39
CA LEU A 125 -2.78 11.91 -15.50
C LEU A 125 -2.66 13.41 -15.82
N ALA A 126 -1.45 13.87 -16.19
CA ALA A 126 -1.22 15.25 -16.60
C ALA A 126 -2.02 15.59 -17.87
N ASP A 127 -1.98 14.72 -18.89
CA ASP A 127 -2.72 14.87 -20.14
C ASP A 127 -4.24 14.93 -19.94
N ARG A 128 -4.74 14.31 -18.85
CA ARG A 128 -6.18 14.16 -18.55
C ARG A 128 -6.59 14.91 -17.29
N ARG A 129 -5.82 15.91 -16.87
CA ARG A 129 -6.01 16.62 -15.60
C ARG A 129 -7.42 17.15 -15.36
N ASP A 130 -8.10 17.57 -16.44
CA ASP A 130 -9.45 18.15 -16.40
C ASP A 130 -10.55 17.12 -16.70
N GLN A 131 -10.19 15.84 -16.93
CA GLN A 131 -11.12 14.74 -17.18
C GLN A 131 -11.72 14.23 -15.87
N LEU A 132 -13.01 13.88 -15.87
CA LEU A 132 -13.68 13.25 -14.72
C LEU A 132 -13.12 11.84 -14.46
N ALA A 133 -12.84 11.52 -13.20
CA ALA A 133 -12.32 10.22 -12.80
C ALA A 133 -13.28 9.07 -13.15
N ALA A 134 -14.59 9.32 -13.20
CA ALA A 134 -15.58 8.34 -13.62
C ALA A 134 -15.39 7.83 -15.05
N SER A 135 -14.82 8.65 -15.96
CA SER A 135 -14.64 8.33 -17.38
C SER A 135 -13.27 7.72 -17.69
N MET A 136 -12.41 7.53 -16.69
CA MET A 136 -11.08 6.95 -16.84
C MET A 136 -11.15 5.41 -16.90
N SER A 137 -10.19 4.83 -17.63
CA SER A 137 -9.97 3.37 -17.57
C SER A 137 -9.56 2.91 -16.18
N GLY A 138 -9.73 1.61 -15.90
CA GLY A 138 -9.35 1.05 -14.60
C GLY A 138 -7.87 1.24 -14.25
N GLY A 139 -6.97 1.18 -15.23
CA GLY A 139 -5.54 1.44 -15.02
C GLY A 139 -5.26 2.91 -14.69
N GLU A 140 -5.92 3.85 -15.38
CA GLU A 140 -5.80 5.28 -15.09
C GLU A 140 -6.36 5.63 -13.70
N GLN A 141 -7.48 5.02 -13.31
CA GLN A 141 -8.02 5.17 -11.94
C GLN A 141 -7.06 4.63 -10.88
N GLN A 142 -6.34 3.53 -11.18
CA GLN A 142 -5.32 3.00 -10.27
C GLN A 142 -4.14 3.96 -10.14
N MET A 143 -3.64 4.52 -11.26
CA MET A 143 -2.60 5.56 -11.24
C MET A 143 -3.05 6.79 -10.46
N LEU A 144 -4.34 7.20 -10.61
CA LEU A 144 -4.91 8.30 -9.84
C LEU A 144 -4.97 7.99 -8.35
N ALA A 145 -5.32 6.76 -7.95
CA ALA A 145 -5.31 6.34 -6.54
C ALA A 145 -3.89 6.40 -5.95
N PHE A 146 -2.86 6.01 -6.71
CA PHE A 146 -1.45 6.20 -6.32
C PHE A 146 -1.10 7.68 -6.17
N GLY A 147 -1.41 8.50 -7.18
CA GLY A 147 -1.16 9.94 -7.13
C GLY A 147 -1.80 10.58 -5.90
N ARG A 148 -3.03 10.21 -5.57
CA ARG A 148 -3.73 10.68 -4.35
C ARG A 148 -2.99 10.32 -3.06
N ALA A 149 -2.46 9.10 -2.96
CA ALA A 149 -1.67 8.69 -1.80
C ALA A 149 -0.36 9.51 -1.72
N LEU A 150 0.33 9.70 -2.83
CA LEU A 150 1.58 10.46 -2.90
C LEU A 150 1.38 11.95 -2.56
N MET A 151 0.23 12.55 -2.91
CA MET A 151 -0.10 13.94 -2.54
C MET A 151 -0.12 14.19 -1.02
N THR A 152 -0.20 13.15 -0.19
CA THR A 152 -0.11 13.28 1.28
C THR A 152 1.33 13.36 1.81
N ARG A 153 2.35 13.20 0.96
CA ARG A 153 3.79 13.08 1.32
C ARG A 153 4.02 12.01 2.40
N PRO A 154 3.71 10.75 2.12
CA PRO A 154 3.79 9.72 3.12
C PRO A 154 5.25 9.37 3.47
N GLU A 155 5.49 9.06 4.75
CA GLU A 155 6.72 8.43 5.22
C GLU A 155 6.67 6.92 5.00
N VAL A 156 5.46 6.34 5.01
CA VAL A 156 5.19 4.92 4.73
C VAL A 156 4.02 4.80 3.76
N LEU A 157 4.24 4.12 2.65
CA LEU A 157 3.22 3.82 1.65
C LEU A 157 2.77 2.37 1.78
N LEU A 158 1.49 2.16 2.01
CA LEU A 158 0.84 0.87 2.08
C LEU A 158 0.12 0.63 0.74
N LEU A 159 0.38 -0.51 0.09
CA LEU A 159 -0.20 -0.88 -1.21
C LEU A 159 -0.97 -2.20 -1.07
N ASP A 160 -2.28 -2.16 -1.30
CA ASP A 160 -3.16 -3.32 -1.16
C ASP A 160 -3.58 -3.86 -2.53
N GLU A 161 -2.95 -4.96 -2.94
CA GLU A 161 -3.16 -5.68 -4.21
C GLU A 161 -3.25 -4.75 -5.44
N PRO A 162 -2.23 -3.88 -5.65
CA PRO A 162 -2.30 -2.84 -6.65
C PRO A 162 -2.39 -3.36 -8.09
N SER A 163 -1.98 -4.61 -8.35
CA SER A 163 -2.02 -5.24 -9.69
C SER A 163 -3.38 -5.83 -10.03
N MET A 164 -4.28 -6.02 -9.04
CA MET A 164 -5.48 -6.81 -9.22
C MET A 164 -6.45 -6.22 -10.27
N GLY A 165 -6.86 -7.06 -11.23
CA GLY A 165 -7.82 -6.68 -12.28
C GLY A 165 -7.31 -5.64 -13.27
N LEU A 166 -5.99 -5.51 -13.43
CA LEU A 166 -5.35 -4.68 -14.43
C LEU A 166 -4.85 -5.50 -15.63
N ALA A 167 -4.75 -4.86 -16.78
CA ALA A 167 -4.10 -5.43 -17.95
C ALA A 167 -2.58 -5.55 -17.71
N PRO A 168 -1.90 -6.57 -18.26
CA PRO A 168 -0.46 -6.78 -18.04
C PRO A 168 0.40 -5.54 -18.28
N SER A 169 0.17 -4.82 -19.37
CA SER A 169 0.92 -3.59 -19.68
C SER A 169 0.75 -2.46 -18.64
N ILE A 170 -0.36 -2.44 -17.93
CA ILE A 170 -0.59 -1.47 -16.84
C ILE A 170 0.10 -1.94 -15.55
N VAL A 171 0.11 -3.26 -15.31
CA VAL A 171 0.86 -3.86 -14.19
C VAL A 171 2.34 -3.52 -14.32
N ASP A 172 2.93 -3.66 -15.52
CA ASP A 172 4.33 -3.33 -15.77
C ASP A 172 4.64 -1.86 -15.43
N VAL A 173 3.81 -0.92 -15.92
CA VAL A 173 3.96 0.52 -15.61
C VAL A 173 3.85 0.78 -14.12
N LEU A 174 2.91 0.12 -13.44
CA LEU A 174 2.68 0.28 -12.01
C LEU A 174 3.88 -0.20 -11.19
N PHE A 175 4.41 -1.38 -11.50
CA PHE A 175 5.56 -1.93 -10.79
C PHE A 175 6.84 -1.14 -11.06
N GLN A 176 7.04 -0.63 -12.28
CA GLN A 176 8.13 0.33 -12.58
C GLN A 176 7.99 1.61 -11.74
N THR A 177 6.76 2.09 -11.53
CA THR A 177 6.53 3.25 -10.64
C THR A 177 6.85 2.92 -9.19
N ILE A 178 6.46 1.72 -8.69
CA ILE A 178 6.80 1.26 -7.33
C ILE A 178 8.32 1.19 -7.16
N GLU A 179 9.04 0.63 -8.13
CA GLU A 179 10.52 0.58 -8.13
C GLU A 179 11.13 1.98 -8.15
N THR A 180 10.59 2.90 -8.96
CA THR A 180 11.05 4.30 -9.01
C THR A 180 10.89 4.98 -7.65
N LEU A 181 9.75 4.81 -7.00
CA LEU A 181 9.50 5.35 -5.65
C LEU A 181 10.45 4.73 -4.62
N HIS A 182 10.65 3.41 -4.67
CA HIS A 182 11.57 2.70 -3.77
C HIS A 182 13.01 3.18 -3.96
N ASN A 183 13.49 3.28 -5.20
CA ASN A 183 14.83 3.79 -5.53
C ASN A 183 15.01 5.26 -5.10
N GLY A 184 13.92 6.03 -5.03
CA GLY A 184 13.86 7.37 -4.45
C GLY A 184 13.84 7.40 -2.92
N GLY A 185 13.93 6.24 -2.25
CA GLY A 185 13.99 6.12 -0.79
C GLY A 185 12.63 5.99 -0.10
N ALA A 186 11.55 5.72 -0.84
CA ALA A 186 10.24 5.48 -0.22
C ALA A 186 10.24 4.20 0.62
N THR A 187 9.56 4.24 1.76
CA THR A 187 9.30 3.07 2.61
C THR A 187 7.97 2.47 2.22
N ILE A 188 7.96 1.21 1.75
CA ILE A 188 6.77 0.60 1.14
C ILE A 188 6.46 -0.74 1.80
N LEU A 189 5.19 -0.94 2.19
CA LEU A 189 4.63 -2.26 2.50
C LEU A 189 3.65 -2.62 1.38
N LEU A 190 4.06 -3.58 0.55
CA LEU A 190 3.30 -4.08 -0.58
C LEU A 190 2.56 -5.36 -0.18
N VAL A 191 1.25 -5.38 -0.32
CA VAL A 191 0.45 -6.59 -0.24
C VAL A 191 0.11 -7.05 -1.64
N GLU A 192 0.40 -8.30 -1.95
CA GLU A 192 0.11 -8.90 -3.25
C GLU A 192 -0.31 -10.37 -3.13
N GLN A 193 -1.20 -10.80 -4.03
CA GLN A 193 -1.50 -12.20 -4.24
C GLN A 193 -0.51 -12.81 -5.22
N ASN A 194 -0.08 -12.07 -6.25
CA ASN A 194 0.92 -12.52 -7.20
C ASN A 194 2.32 -12.47 -6.55
N ALA A 195 2.77 -13.65 -6.08
CA ALA A 195 4.05 -13.78 -5.39
C ALA A 195 5.24 -13.46 -6.31
N GLU A 196 5.18 -13.74 -7.61
CA GLU A 196 6.27 -13.46 -8.55
C GLU A 196 6.51 -11.95 -8.67
N LEU A 197 5.44 -11.17 -8.83
CA LEU A 197 5.53 -9.71 -8.86
C LEU A 197 6.08 -9.14 -7.55
N ALA A 198 5.57 -9.63 -6.42
CA ALA A 198 6.03 -9.17 -5.12
C ALA A 198 7.50 -9.50 -4.87
N LEU A 199 7.93 -10.73 -5.18
CA LEU A 199 9.31 -11.20 -5.04
C LEU A 199 10.29 -10.49 -5.98
N ALA A 200 9.81 -9.97 -7.12
CA ALA A 200 10.66 -9.28 -8.08
C ALA A 200 11.16 -7.93 -7.55
N VAL A 201 10.32 -7.22 -6.79
CA VAL A 201 10.59 -5.83 -6.37
C VAL A 201 10.94 -5.67 -4.90
N SER A 202 10.71 -6.69 -4.05
CA SER A 202 10.89 -6.57 -2.60
C SER A 202 12.25 -7.10 -2.12
N GLU A 203 12.79 -6.48 -1.04
CA GLU A 203 13.98 -6.93 -0.34
C GLU A 203 13.65 -8.06 0.66
N ARG A 204 12.52 -7.92 1.36
CA ARG A 204 12.03 -8.86 2.36
C ARG A 204 10.58 -9.22 2.11
N VAL A 205 10.23 -10.46 2.38
CA VAL A 205 8.89 -10.99 2.18
C VAL A 205 8.39 -11.69 3.43
N TYR A 206 7.17 -11.41 3.81
CA TYR A 206 6.38 -12.15 4.79
C TYR A 206 5.32 -12.96 4.04
N VAL A 207 5.19 -14.23 4.38
CA VAL A 207 4.17 -15.13 3.82
C VAL A 207 3.08 -15.33 4.86
N MET A 208 1.86 -14.95 4.51
CA MET A 208 0.71 -15.00 5.39
C MET A 208 -0.26 -16.10 4.99
N GLN A 209 -0.68 -16.92 5.95
CA GLN A 209 -1.70 -17.95 5.77
C GLN A 209 -2.61 -17.99 7.00
N ARG A 210 -3.92 -18.00 6.78
CA ARG A 210 -4.96 -18.12 7.84
C ARG A 210 -4.76 -17.15 9.01
N GLY A 211 -4.36 -15.92 8.69
CA GLY A 211 -4.18 -14.84 9.66
C GLY A 211 -2.84 -14.82 10.40
N GLN A 212 -1.88 -15.64 10.02
CA GLN A 212 -0.55 -15.73 10.66
C GLN A 212 0.58 -15.64 9.65
N ILE A 213 1.74 -15.13 10.07
CA ILE A 213 2.97 -15.24 9.29
C ILE A 213 3.52 -16.66 9.47
N VAL A 214 3.61 -17.40 8.36
CA VAL A 214 4.10 -18.79 8.35
C VAL A 214 5.58 -18.86 8.03
N THR A 215 6.12 -17.90 7.29
CA THR A 215 7.54 -17.74 7.02
C THR A 215 7.87 -16.30 6.62
N ASP A 216 9.11 -15.91 6.78
CA ASP A 216 9.64 -14.65 6.29
C ASP A 216 11.13 -14.79 5.92
N GLY A 217 11.64 -13.82 5.19
CA GLY A 217 13.05 -13.79 4.79
C GLY A 217 13.31 -12.81 3.67
N THR A 218 14.52 -12.81 3.12
CA THR A 218 14.81 -12.09 1.88
C THR A 218 14.00 -12.68 0.72
N ALA A 219 13.70 -11.87 -0.30
CA ALA A 219 12.94 -12.35 -1.46
C ALA A 219 13.61 -13.56 -2.12
N GLU A 220 14.95 -13.59 -2.19
CA GLU A 220 15.72 -14.70 -2.71
C GLU A 220 15.54 -15.98 -1.88
N ALA A 221 15.65 -15.87 -0.53
CA ALA A 221 15.49 -17.00 0.38
C ALA A 221 14.07 -17.59 0.35
N VAL A 222 13.03 -16.74 0.20
CA VAL A 222 11.64 -17.18 0.10
C VAL A 222 11.38 -17.84 -1.26
N ARG A 223 11.92 -17.30 -2.36
CA ARG A 223 11.81 -17.88 -3.71
C ARG A 223 12.39 -19.29 -3.80
N GLY A 224 13.48 -19.55 -3.08
CA GLY A 224 14.15 -20.88 -3.03
C GLY A 224 13.40 -21.95 -2.25
N ARG A 225 12.33 -21.62 -1.52
CA ARG A 225 11.57 -22.58 -0.69
C ARG A 225 10.39 -23.16 -1.47
N ALA A 226 10.56 -24.37 -2.02
CA ALA A 226 9.50 -25.08 -2.78
C ALA A 226 8.19 -25.24 -1.99
N GLU A 227 8.26 -25.43 -0.66
CA GLU A 227 7.10 -25.54 0.22
C GLU A 227 6.28 -24.25 0.28
N VAL A 228 6.94 -23.09 0.22
CA VAL A 228 6.29 -21.78 0.21
C VAL A 228 5.56 -21.56 -1.12
N MET A 229 6.22 -21.92 -2.23
CA MET A 229 5.64 -21.83 -3.56
C MET A 229 4.43 -22.77 -3.70
N SER A 230 4.49 -23.97 -3.17
CA SER A 230 3.35 -24.91 -3.12
C SER A 230 2.19 -24.39 -2.26
N ALA A 231 2.47 -23.75 -1.14
CA ALA A 231 1.42 -23.18 -0.27
C ALA A 231 0.73 -21.92 -0.84
N LEU A 232 1.39 -21.24 -1.78
CA LEU A 232 0.87 -20.03 -2.43
C LEU A 232 0.14 -20.34 -3.75
N PHE A 233 0.53 -21.41 -4.44
CA PHE A 233 0.06 -21.76 -5.80
C PHE A 233 -0.62 -23.15 -5.87
N GLY A 234 -0.68 -23.91 -4.74
CA GLY A 234 -1.28 -25.23 -4.64
C GLY A 234 -2.79 -25.27 -4.47
#